data_ece7940b7383aad6f5b920b1576a1887
#
_entry.id   ece7940b7383aad6f5b920b1576a1887
#
_cell.length_a   1.000
_cell.length_b   1.000
_cell.length_c   1.000
_cell.angle_alpha   90.00
_cell.angle_beta   90.00
_cell.angle_gamma   90.00
#
_symmetry.space_group_name_H-M   'P 1'
#
loop_
_entity.id
_entity.type
_entity.pdbx_description
1 polymer ?
#
loop_
_entity_poly.entity_id
_entity_poly.type
_entity_poly.pdbx_seq_one_letter_code
_entity_poly.pdbx_strand_id
1 'polypeptide(L)'
;MTKPTFFVEEDKILANLFEEGLNNLHLYKPGSSPMYSERLLTLLGEEWSSKTTVHNHFYLKEEYKLRGIHIDDAYTEPPTGYRGNLSRTCHAISELKEAKRNSGYVFLHPVFDSQTNKEETSNFTIEELKEASRQGLIDKKVYALGGINLNNIKQIRDLGFGGVVICGDLWNRFDIHNEFDYKELLVHFTRLKKAIE
;
A
#
# COMPACT_ATOMS: atom_id res chain seq x y z
N MET A 1 1.61 -3.21 -0.89
CA MET A 1 0.88 -3.73 0.28
C MET A 1 1.02 -5.24 0.31
N THR A 2 1.14 -5.87 1.49
CA THR A 2 1.25 -7.33 1.61
C THR A 2 -0.01 -8.03 1.14
N LYS A 3 0.10 -9.34 0.85
CA LYS A 3 -1.07 -10.22 0.75
C LYS A 3 -1.80 -10.25 2.11
N PRO A 4 -3.13 -10.31 2.17
CA PRO A 4 -3.87 -10.35 3.45
C PRO A 4 -3.53 -11.55 4.34
N THR A 5 -3.14 -12.68 3.74
CA THR A 5 -2.75 -13.91 4.45
C THR A 5 -1.24 -14.07 4.50
N PHE A 6 -0.73 -14.67 5.58
CA PHE A 6 0.67 -15.08 5.65
C PHE A 6 0.93 -16.31 4.78
N PHE A 7 2.16 -16.44 4.29
CA PHE A 7 2.61 -17.60 3.54
C PHE A 7 4.10 -17.87 3.77
N VAL A 8 4.54 -19.07 3.39
CA VAL A 8 5.93 -19.51 3.59
C VAL A 8 6.88 -18.65 2.76
N GLU A 9 8.03 -18.27 3.32
CA GLU A 9 9.05 -17.42 2.67
C GLU A 9 8.61 -15.98 2.32
N GLU A 10 7.50 -15.51 2.90
CA GLU A 10 7.06 -14.13 2.68
C GLU A 10 8.15 -13.11 3.04
N ASP A 11 8.88 -13.34 4.12
CA ASP A 11 10.01 -12.51 4.55
C ASP A 11 11.09 -12.38 3.48
N LYS A 12 11.45 -13.47 2.82
CA LYS A 12 12.47 -13.49 1.76
C LYS A 12 12.01 -12.70 0.53
N ILE A 13 10.75 -12.90 0.12
CA ILE A 13 10.19 -12.18 -1.02
C ILE A 13 10.10 -10.68 -0.73
N LEU A 14 9.66 -10.30 0.47
CA LEU A 14 9.60 -8.90 0.88
C LEU A 14 10.99 -8.26 0.95
N ALA A 15 12.00 -8.97 1.47
CA ALA A 15 13.38 -8.49 1.47
C ALA A 15 13.88 -8.23 0.04
N ASN A 16 13.67 -9.17 -0.89
CA ASN A 16 14.03 -8.97 -2.31
C ASN A 16 13.28 -7.79 -2.95
N LEU A 17 12.01 -7.56 -2.60
CA LEU A 17 11.28 -6.38 -3.08
C LEU A 17 11.90 -5.07 -2.58
N PHE A 18 12.40 -5.04 -1.34
CA PHE A 18 13.14 -3.90 -0.81
C PHE A 18 14.47 -3.68 -1.52
N GLU A 19 15.21 -4.74 -1.83
CA GLU A 19 16.45 -4.69 -2.63
C GLU A 19 16.18 -4.13 -4.04
N GLU A 20 15.06 -4.51 -4.66
CA GLU A 20 14.59 -3.96 -5.94
C GLU A 20 14.05 -2.52 -5.82
N GLY A 21 14.08 -1.92 -4.62
CA GLY A 21 13.75 -0.52 -4.38
C GLY A 21 12.34 -0.24 -3.94
N LEU A 22 11.66 -1.18 -3.28
CA LEU A 22 10.44 -0.89 -2.54
C LEU A 22 10.73 0.14 -1.43
N ASN A 23 10.04 1.27 -1.44
CA ASN A 23 10.32 2.36 -0.52
C ASN A 23 9.48 2.32 0.76
N ASN A 24 8.33 1.69 0.72
CA ASN A 24 7.42 1.57 1.85
C ASN A 24 6.55 0.32 1.69
N LEU A 25 6.65 -0.58 2.65
CA LEU A 25 5.80 -1.75 2.74
C LEU A 25 4.61 -1.44 3.64
N HIS A 26 3.40 -1.63 3.16
CA HIS A 26 2.22 -1.65 3.99
C HIS A 26 1.92 -3.07 4.43
N LEU A 27 2.13 -3.33 5.73
CA LEU A 27 1.85 -4.62 6.36
C LEU A 27 0.36 -4.66 6.74
N TYR A 28 -0.42 -5.31 5.89
CA TYR A 28 -1.87 -5.47 6.02
C TYR A 28 -2.23 -6.94 6.20
N LYS A 29 -2.61 -7.33 7.42
CA LYS A 29 -2.91 -8.70 7.83
C LYS A 29 -4.19 -8.74 8.67
N PRO A 30 -5.35 -8.42 8.07
CA PRO A 30 -6.60 -8.29 8.82
C PRO A 30 -6.98 -9.61 9.51
N GLY A 31 -7.46 -9.49 10.74
CA GLY A 31 -7.94 -10.63 11.53
C GLY A 31 -6.89 -11.63 11.99
N SER A 32 -5.60 -11.40 11.71
CA SER A 32 -4.53 -12.28 12.14
C SER A 32 -4.06 -11.99 13.57
N SER A 33 -3.52 -13.03 14.24
CA SER A 33 -2.85 -12.83 15.52
C SER A 33 -1.59 -11.96 15.36
N PRO A 34 -1.30 -11.04 16.30
CA PRO A 34 -0.12 -10.20 16.26
C PRO A 34 1.19 -11.01 16.21
N MET A 35 1.23 -12.17 16.81
CA MET A 35 2.40 -13.06 16.83
C MET A 35 2.97 -13.37 15.44
N TYR A 36 2.10 -13.50 14.43
CA TYR A 36 2.56 -13.73 13.06
C TYR A 36 3.22 -12.49 12.44
N SER A 37 2.68 -11.30 12.72
CA SER A 37 3.29 -10.04 12.31
C SER A 37 4.62 -9.81 13.01
N GLU A 38 4.71 -10.08 14.32
CA GLU A 38 5.95 -10.01 15.10
C GLU A 38 7.02 -10.93 14.51
N ARG A 39 6.65 -12.19 14.21
CA ARG A 39 7.57 -13.13 13.58
C ARG A 39 8.06 -12.65 12.22
N LEU A 40 7.16 -12.15 11.36
CA LEU A 40 7.54 -11.62 10.05
C LEU A 40 8.49 -10.43 10.17
N LEU A 41 8.21 -9.48 11.06
CA LEU A 41 9.06 -8.31 11.30
C LEU A 41 10.43 -8.70 11.87
N THR A 42 10.47 -9.70 12.76
CA THR A 42 11.74 -10.26 13.28
C THR A 42 12.59 -10.85 12.16
N LEU A 43 11.98 -11.60 11.23
CA LEU A 43 12.68 -12.19 10.08
C LEU A 43 13.15 -11.14 9.06
N LEU A 44 12.39 -10.07 8.86
CA LEU A 44 12.78 -8.94 8.00
C LEU A 44 13.95 -8.15 8.58
N GLY A 45 14.06 -8.05 9.90
CA GLY A 45 15.11 -7.30 10.59
C GLY A 45 14.90 -5.78 10.57
N GLU A 46 15.73 -5.04 11.31
CA GLU A 46 15.61 -3.58 11.50
C GLU A 46 15.71 -2.79 10.19
N GLU A 47 16.53 -3.25 9.25
CA GLU A 47 16.74 -2.57 7.97
C GLU A 47 15.43 -2.36 7.20
N TRP A 48 14.62 -3.41 7.08
CA TRP A 48 13.38 -3.36 6.32
C TRP A 48 12.18 -2.95 7.17
N SER A 49 12.21 -3.25 8.48
CA SER A 49 11.18 -2.79 9.43
C SER A 49 11.05 -1.27 9.43
N SER A 50 12.15 -0.53 9.34
CA SER A 50 12.15 0.94 9.26
C SER A 50 11.45 1.50 8.01
N LYS A 51 11.24 0.68 7.00
CA LYS A 51 10.51 1.00 5.76
C LYS A 51 9.12 0.38 5.72
N THR A 52 8.61 -0.13 6.84
CA THR A 52 7.32 -0.80 6.94
C THR A 52 6.31 0.05 7.71
N THR A 53 5.11 0.18 7.17
CA THR A 53 3.94 0.83 7.79
C THR A 53 2.92 -0.24 8.15
N VAL A 54 2.39 -0.23 9.37
CA VAL A 54 1.47 -1.27 9.86
C VAL A 54 0.02 -0.78 9.89
N HIS A 55 -0.92 -1.66 9.49
CA HIS A 55 -2.36 -1.39 9.50
C HIS A 55 -3.06 -1.92 10.76
N ASN A 56 -2.48 -2.93 11.40
CA ASN A 56 -3.06 -3.59 12.57
C ASN A 56 -2.02 -3.65 13.68
N HIS A 57 -2.46 -3.80 14.95
CA HIS A 57 -1.55 -3.94 16.08
C HIS A 57 -0.53 -2.80 16.16
N PHE A 58 -1.00 -1.56 16.26
CA PHE A 58 -0.20 -0.32 16.16
C PHE A 58 0.98 -0.23 17.15
N TYR A 59 0.94 -0.99 18.27
CA TYR A 59 2.08 -1.07 19.20
C TYR A 59 3.36 -1.60 18.53
N LEU A 60 3.23 -2.42 17.46
CA LEU A 60 4.36 -2.95 16.70
C LEU A 60 5.22 -1.84 16.11
N LYS A 61 4.63 -0.64 15.87
CA LYS A 61 5.39 0.50 15.36
C LYS A 61 6.52 0.90 16.31
N GLU A 62 6.28 0.95 17.60
CA GLU A 62 7.31 1.30 18.58
C GLU A 62 8.26 0.12 18.83
N GLU A 63 7.73 -1.08 18.95
CA GLU A 63 8.50 -2.27 19.29
C GLU A 63 9.52 -2.64 18.21
N TYR A 64 9.14 -2.52 16.93
CA TYR A 64 9.99 -2.86 15.77
C TYR A 64 10.51 -1.62 15.04
N LYS A 65 10.36 -0.42 15.59
CA LYS A 65 10.81 0.86 15.01
C LYS A 65 10.30 1.06 13.58
N LEU A 66 9.03 0.71 13.35
CA LEU A 66 8.42 0.79 12.02
C LEU A 66 8.32 2.25 11.56
N ARG A 67 8.18 2.46 10.25
CA ARG A 67 8.01 3.76 9.62
C ARG A 67 6.82 4.53 10.17
N GLY A 68 5.69 3.86 10.37
CA GLY A 68 4.46 4.49 10.86
C GLY A 68 3.29 3.54 10.95
N ILE A 69 2.12 4.12 11.14
CA ILE A 69 0.84 3.40 11.13
C ILE A 69 -0.04 3.88 9.99
N HIS A 70 -0.94 3.01 9.56
CA HIS A 70 -1.98 3.34 8.58
C HIS A 70 -3.35 3.06 9.17
N ILE A 71 -4.27 3.99 8.96
CA ILE A 71 -5.68 3.87 9.37
C ILE A 71 -6.52 3.73 8.12
N ASP A 72 -7.30 2.64 8.05
CA ASP A 72 -8.05 2.24 6.84
C ASP A 72 -9.31 3.07 6.55
N ASP A 73 -9.44 4.23 7.20
CA ASP A 73 -10.50 5.22 6.94
C ASP A 73 -10.02 6.66 7.20
N ALA A 74 -10.84 7.63 6.77
CA ALA A 74 -10.51 9.05 6.85
C ALA A 74 -10.74 9.68 8.24
N TYR A 75 -11.48 9.04 9.12
CA TYR A 75 -12.07 9.68 10.31
C TYR A 75 -11.63 9.08 11.65
N THR A 76 -11.26 7.80 11.71
CA THR A 76 -10.81 7.16 12.95
C THR A 76 -9.59 7.86 13.52
N GLU A 77 -9.63 8.20 14.80
CA GLU A 77 -8.50 8.84 15.47
C GLU A 77 -7.35 7.85 15.69
N PRO A 78 -6.09 8.32 15.56
CA PRO A 78 -4.94 7.49 15.91
C PRO A 78 -4.91 7.22 17.42
N PRO A 79 -4.13 6.23 17.88
CA PRO A 79 -3.96 5.97 19.30
C PRO A 79 -3.59 7.25 20.08
N THR A 80 -4.15 7.41 21.26
CA THR A 80 -3.93 8.59 22.09
C THR A 80 -2.43 8.87 22.29
N GLY A 81 -2.01 10.09 21.98
CA GLY A 81 -0.61 10.52 22.11
C GLY A 81 0.31 10.05 20.98
N TYR A 82 -0.21 9.41 19.93
CA TYR A 82 0.59 9.02 18.77
C TYR A 82 1.22 10.25 18.09
N ARG A 83 2.53 10.21 17.83
CA ARG A 83 3.31 11.29 17.21
C ARG A 83 4.18 10.82 16.03
N GLY A 84 3.92 9.64 15.50
CA GLY A 84 4.66 9.06 14.37
C GLY A 84 4.09 9.44 13.01
N ASN A 85 4.65 8.85 11.98
CA ASN A 85 4.11 8.95 10.63
C ASN A 85 2.74 8.27 10.57
N LEU A 86 1.75 9.01 10.13
CA LEU A 86 0.38 8.55 9.95
C LEU A 86 0.00 8.62 8.48
N SER A 87 -0.64 7.60 7.98
CA SER A 87 -1.33 7.59 6.68
C SER A 87 -2.75 7.06 6.83
N ARG A 88 -3.60 7.38 5.85
CA ARG A 88 -5.02 7.01 5.88
C ARG A 88 -5.52 6.56 4.53
N THR A 89 -6.60 5.78 4.51
CA THR A 89 -7.37 5.51 3.31
C THR A 89 -8.58 6.44 3.23
N CYS A 90 -8.80 7.02 2.05
CA CYS A 90 -9.97 7.81 1.69
C CYS A 90 -10.79 7.02 0.66
N HIS A 91 -12.09 6.96 0.82
CA HIS A 91 -13.03 6.29 -0.08
C HIS A 91 -13.84 7.27 -0.93
N ALA A 92 -13.67 8.57 -0.69
CA ALA A 92 -14.27 9.65 -1.46
C ALA A 92 -13.26 10.80 -1.69
N ILE A 93 -13.38 11.47 -2.83
CA ILE A 93 -12.53 12.65 -3.17
C ILE A 93 -12.71 13.76 -2.13
N SER A 94 -13.93 13.92 -1.59
CA SER A 94 -14.24 14.93 -0.59
C SER A 94 -13.44 14.78 0.72
N GLU A 95 -13.00 13.58 1.06
CA GLU A 95 -12.22 13.28 2.26
C GLU A 95 -10.76 13.72 2.15
N LEU A 96 -10.21 13.81 0.93
CA LEU A 96 -8.79 14.05 0.66
C LEU A 96 -8.25 15.30 1.35
N LYS A 97 -9.01 16.38 1.33
CA LYS A 97 -8.56 17.68 1.87
C LYS A 97 -8.30 17.61 3.36
N GLU A 98 -9.21 17.00 4.12
CA GLU A 98 -9.10 16.87 5.57
C GLU A 98 -8.08 15.80 5.96
N ALA A 99 -8.14 14.63 5.34
CA ALA A 99 -7.22 13.54 5.60
C ALA A 99 -5.75 13.94 5.37
N LYS A 100 -5.45 14.73 4.32
CA LYS A 100 -4.09 15.23 4.03
C LYS A 100 -3.56 16.22 5.07
N ARG A 101 -4.41 16.92 5.81
CA ARG A 101 -3.98 17.84 6.88
C ARG A 101 -3.42 17.08 8.07
N ASN A 102 -4.03 15.94 8.37
CA ASN A 102 -3.76 15.15 9.57
C ASN A 102 -2.89 13.91 9.28
N SER A 103 -2.36 13.78 8.05
CA SER A 103 -1.57 12.64 7.63
C SER A 103 -0.38 13.04 6.75
N GLY A 104 0.67 12.25 6.77
CA GLY A 104 1.82 12.44 5.91
C GLY A 104 1.47 12.19 4.43
N TYR A 105 0.64 11.17 4.19
CA TYR A 105 0.06 10.84 2.89
C TYR A 105 -1.25 10.08 3.08
N VAL A 106 -2.01 9.94 1.99
CA VAL A 106 -3.29 9.23 1.99
C VAL A 106 -3.41 8.32 0.79
N PHE A 107 -4.18 7.25 0.91
CA PHE A 107 -4.63 6.43 -0.21
C PHE A 107 -6.00 6.91 -0.66
N LEU A 108 -6.24 6.92 -1.96
CA LEU A 108 -7.57 6.99 -2.54
C LEU A 108 -7.93 5.59 -3.04
N HIS A 109 -9.05 5.03 -2.59
CA HIS A 109 -9.42 3.63 -2.81
C HIS A 109 -10.94 3.44 -2.96
N PRO A 110 -11.37 2.56 -3.86
CA PRO A 110 -10.65 1.92 -4.94
C PRO A 110 -10.65 2.79 -6.22
N VAL A 111 -9.45 3.04 -6.79
CA VAL A 111 -9.32 3.92 -7.97
C VAL A 111 -9.79 3.21 -9.26
N PHE A 112 -9.51 1.92 -9.37
CA PHE A 112 -10.01 1.05 -10.45
C PHE A 112 -10.65 -0.21 -9.86
N ASP A 113 -11.40 -0.93 -10.68
CA ASP A 113 -12.00 -2.21 -10.29
C ASP A 113 -10.94 -3.18 -9.79
N SER A 114 -11.24 -3.87 -8.69
CA SER A 114 -10.32 -4.83 -8.09
C SER A 114 -10.08 -6.01 -9.02
N GLN A 115 -8.81 -6.44 -9.10
CA GLN A 115 -8.43 -7.63 -9.86
C GLN A 115 -8.55 -8.93 -9.03
N THR A 116 -8.72 -8.79 -7.72
CA THR A 116 -8.81 -9.92 -6.78
C THR A 116 -10.20 -10.15 -6.26
N ASN A 117 -11.00 -9.10 -6.18
CA ASN A 117 -12.37 -9.14 -5.69
C ASN A 117 -13.31 -8.48 -6.71
N LYS A 118 -14.04 -9.27 -7.46
CA LYS A 118 -14.96 -8.79 -8.51
C LYS A 118 -16.12 -7.93 -8.00
N GLU A 119 -16.40 -7.97 -6.70
CA GLU A 119 -17.45 -7.16 -6.06
C GLU A 119 -16.93 -5.75 -5.72
N GLU A 120 -15.63 -5.56 -5.68
CA GLU A 120 -15.00 -4.27 -5.38
C GLU A 120 -14.73 -3.52 -6.69
N THR A 121 -15.66 -2.63 -7.03
CA THR A 121 -15.57 -1.75 -8.22
C THR A 121 -15.05 -0.38 -7.84
N SER A 122 -14.54 0.35 -8.84
CA SER A 122 -14.12 1.73 -8.66
C SER A 122 -15.27 2.62 -8.16
N ASN A 123 -14.95 3.51 -7.24
CA ASN A 123 -15.86 4.56 -6.76
C ASN A 123 -15.79 5.84 -7.63
N PHE A 124 -14.91 5.88 -8.64
CA PHE A 124 -14.57 7.12 -9.35
C PHE A 124 -14.58 6.91 -10.86
N THR A 125 -15.12 7.89 -11.56
CA THR A 125 -14.91 8.02 -13.01
C THR A 125 -13.58 8.69 -13.29
N ILE A 126 -13.05 8.50 -14.48
CA ILE A 126 -11.81 9.17 -14.92
C ILE A 126 -11.99 10.69 -14.97
N GLU A 127 -13.17 11.16 -15.31
CA GLU A 127 -13.52 12.59 -15.35
C GLU A 127 -13.48 13.20 -13.94
N GLU A 128 -14.01 12.52 -12.93
CA GLU A 128 -13.93 12.95 -11.52
C GLU A 128 -12.48 13.02 -11.03
N LEU A 129 -11.66 12.03 -11.36
CA LEU A 129 -10.24 12.02 -11.01
C LEU A 129 -9.47 13.15 -11.68
N LYS A 130 -9.75 13.45 -12.97
CA LYS A 130 -9.17 14.60 -13.68
C LYS A 130 -9.56 15.93 -13.06
N GLU A 131 -10.83 16.07 -12.67
CA GLU A 131 -11.31 17.26 -12.00
C GLU A 131 -10.66 17.44 -10.63
N ALA A 132 -10.58 16.38 -9.83
CA ALA A 132 -9.90 16.40 -8.55
C ALA A 132 -8.41 16.74 -8.67
N SER A 133 -7.76 16.29 -9.74
CA SER A 133 -6.37 16.64 -10.07
C SER A 133 -6.26 18.14 -10.42
N ARG A 134 -7.12 18.67 -11.28
CA ARG A 134 -7.15 20.11 -11.65
C ARG A 134 -7.38 21.02 -10.44
N GLN A 135 -8.20 20.57 -9.49
CA GLN A 135 -8.47 21.28 -8.24
C GLN A 135 -7.34 21.15 -7.19
N GLY A 136 -6.29 20.38 -7.46
CA GLY A 136 -5.20 20.11 -6.51
C GLY A 136 -5.61 19.24 -5.33
N LEU A 137 -6.74 18.54 -5.42
CA LEU A 137 -7.15 17.55 -4.42
C LEU A 137 -6.30 16.27 -4.52
N ILE A 138 -5.99 15.84 -5.75
CA ILE A 138 -4.98 14.83 -6.04
C ILE A 138 -3.64 15.53 -6.23
N ASP A 139 -2.65 15.14 -5.43
CA ASP A 139 -1.30 15.70 -5.42
C ASP A 139 -0.27 14.64 -4.98
N LYS A 140 0.97 15.08 -4.71
CA LYS A 140 2.08 14.19 -4.29
C LYS A 140 1.86 13.49 -2.94
N LYS A 141 0.85 13.85 -2.18
CA LYS A 141 0.46 13.17 -0.95
C LYS A 141 -0.62 12.11 -1.15
N VAL A 142 -1.21 12.02 -2.35
CA VAL A 142 -2.30 11.07 -2.64
C VAL A 142 -1.74 9.91 -3.46
N TYR A 143 -1.89 8.69 -2.96
CA TYR A 143 -1.47 7.46 -3.61
C TYR A 143 -2.70 6.67 -4.08
N ALA A 144 -2.66 6.16 -5.29
CA ALA A 144 -3.74 5.37 -5.84
C ALA A 144 -3.67 3.92 -5.34
N LEU A 145 -4.78 3.42 -4.80
CA LEU A 145 -4.97 2.03 -4.38
C LEU A 145 -6.21 1.45 -5.07
N GLY A 146 -6.16 0.19 -5.45
CA GLY A 146 -7.26 -0.56 -6.10
C GLY A 146 -7.08 -0.68 -7.61
N GLY A 147 -7.06 -1.91 -8.11
CA GLY A 147 -7.03 -2.28 -9.51
C GLY A 147 -5.81 -1.84 -10.33
N ILE A 148 -4.73 -1.38 -9.67
CA ILE A 148 -3.54 -0.85 -10.35
C ILE A 148 -2.75 -1.98 -11.00
N ASN A 149 -2.37 -1.78 -12.28
CA ASN A 149 -1.56 -2.70 -13.08
C ASN A 149 -0.78 -1.96 -14.18
N LEU A 150 0.02 -2.68 -14.97
CA LEU A 150 0.83 -2.08 -16.06
C LEU A 150 0.02 -1.34 -17.14
N ASN A 151 -1.26 -1.67 -17.33
CA ASN A 151 -2.07 -1.05 -18.37
C ASN A 151 -2.60 0.34 -17.94
N ASN A 152 -2.78 0.56 -16.64
CA ASN A 152 -3.39 1.79 -16.11
C ASN A 152 -2.43 2.65 -15.25
N ILE A 153 -1.28 2.14 -14.86
CA ILE A 153 -0.35 2.84 -13.97
C ILE A 153 0.14 4.20 -14.53
N LYS A 154 0.32 4.30 -15.85
CA LYS A 154 0.69 5.57 -16.50
C LYS A 154 -0.39 6.62 -16.37
N GLN A 155 -1.66 6.22 -16.46
CA GLN A 155 -2.79 7.14 -16.27
C GLN A 155 -2.79 7.73 -14.84
N ILE A 156 -2.43 6.95 -13.83
CA ILE A 156 -2.29 7.43 -12.45
C ILE A 156 -1.17 8.48 -12.33
N ARG A 157 -0.02 8.24 -12.96
CA ARG A 157 1.07 9.21 -13.04
C ARG A 157 0.61 10.52 -13.69
N ASP A 158 -0.08 10.43 -14.82
CA ASP A 158 -0.53 11.60 -15.60
C ASP A 158 -1.62 12.40 -14.87
N LEU A 159 -2.37 11.76 -13.96
CA LEU A 159 -3.32 12.41 -13.04
C LEU A 159 -2.63 13.12 -11.85
N GLY A 160 -1.31 13.00 -11.70
CA GLY A 160 -0.54 13.72 -10.67
C GLY A 160 -0.55 13.10 -9.28
N PHE A 161 -0.95 11.85 -9.14
CA PHE A 161 -0.79 11.12 -7.89
C PHE A 161 0.68 11.08 -7.45
N GLY A 162 0.92 10.97 -6.16
CA GLY A 162 2.25 10.85 -5.58
C GLY A 162 2.90 9.48 -5.80
N GLY A 163 2.08 8.49 -6.13
CA GLY A 163 2.50 7.12 -6.39
C GLY A 163 1.33 6.14 -6.40
N VAL A 164 1.66 4.87 -6.35
CA VAL A 164 0.69 3.76 -6.39
C VAL A 164 0.93 2.77 -5.26
N VAL A 165 -0.13 2.10 -4.85
CA VAL A 165 -0.08 0.95 -3.95
C VAL A 165 -0.44 -0.30 -4.75
N ILE A 166 0.52 -1.17 -4.93
CA ILE A 166 0.34 -2.44 -5.65
C ILE A 166 0.02 -3.55 -4.65
N CYS A 167 -1.01 -4.33 -4.93
CA CYS A 167 -1.40 -5.50 -4.18
C CYS A 167 -1.76 -6.65 -5.13
N GLY A 168 -3.00 -6.70 -5.62
CA GLY A 168 -3.50 -7.83 -6.40
C GLY A 168 -2.68 -8.16 -7.64
N ASP A 169 -2.28 -7.16 -8.43
CA ASP A 169 -1.51 -7.37 -9.66
C ASP A 169 -0.14 -8.02 -9.41
N LEU A 170 0.46 -7.77 -8.24
CA LEU A 170 1.71 -8.41 -7.86
C LEU A 170 1.49 -9.82 -7.30
N TRP A 171 0.60 -9.96 -6.32
CA TRP A 171 0.43 -11.22 -5.58
C TRP A 171 -0.33 -12.30 -6.34
N ASN A 172 -1.17 -11.94 -7.33
CA ASN A 172 -1.85 -12.93 -8.19
C ASN A 172 -0.89 -13.70 -9.11
N ARG A 173 0.34 -13.21 -9.27
CA ARG A 173 1.40 -13.88 -10.03
C ARG A 173 2.23 -14.83 -9.18
N PHE A 174 1.99 -14.84 -7.87
CA PHE A 174 2.71 -15.69 -6.94
C PHE A 174 1.93 -16.99 -6.67
N ASP A 175 2.56 -18.11 -6.99
CA ASP A 175 2.10 -19.44 -6.61
C ASP A 175 3.10 -20.02 -5.59
N ILE A 176 2.64 -20.25 -4.34
CA ILE A 176 3.46 -20.76 -3.26
C ILE A 176 4.00 -22.19 -3.52
N HIS A 177 3.45 -22.87 -4.50
CA HIS A 177 3.85 -24.22 -4.90
C HIS A 177 4.86 -24.22 -6.05
N ASN A 178 5.18 -23.06 -6.62
CA ASN A 178 6.05 -22.90 -7.77
C ASN A 178 7.22 -21.96 -7.46
N GLU A 179 8.42 -22.51 -7.26
CA GLU A 179 9.63 -21.74 -6.93
C GLU A 179 10.05 -20.72 -8.02
N PHE A 180 9.55 -20.86 -9.25
CA PHE A 180 9.85 -19.92 -10.33
C PHE A 180 9.03 -18.63 -10.26
N ASP A 181 7.87 -18.65 -9.64
CA ASP A 181 6.93 -17.53 -9.64
C ASP A 181 7.48 -16.29 -8.93
N TYR A 182 8.28 -16.46 -7.86
CA TYR A 182 8.76 -15.29 -7.16
C TYR A 182 9.82 -14.49 -7.94
N LYS A 183 10.57 -15.11 -8.84
CA LYS A 183 11.47 -14.39 -9.78
C LYS A 183 10.67 -13.57 -10.79
N GLU A 184 9.61 -14.12 -11.31
CA GLU A 184 8.69 -13.41 -12.18
C GLU A 184 8.00 -12.25 -11.45
N LEU A 185 7.66 -12.44 -10.18
CA LEU A 185 7.12 -11.41 -9.32
C LEU A 185 8.08 -10.22 -9.20
N LEU A 186 9.38 -10.46 -8.95
CA LEU A 186 10.38 -9.39 -8.88
C LEU A 186 10.57 -8.67 -10.22
N VAL A 187 10.62 -9.41 -11.31
CA VAL A 187 10.67 -8.82 -12.67
C VAL A 187 9.45 -7.97 -12.94
N HIS A 188 8.25 -8.42 -12.54
CA HIS A 188 7.03 -7.66 -12.71
C HIS A 188 7.02 -6.40 -11.83
N PHE A 189 7.46 -6.49 -10.59
CA PHE A 189 7.62 -5.33 -9.70
C PHE A 189 8.54 -4.27 -10.32
N THR A 190 9.67 -4.68 -10.87
CA THR A 190 10.61 -3.76 -11.55
C THR A 190 9.98 -3.08 -12.77
N ARG A 191 9.12 -3.79 -13.53
CA ARG A 191 8.35 -3.20 -14.64
C ARG A 191 7.34 -2.15 -14.15
N LEU A 192 6.60 -2.46 -13.09
CA LEU A 192 5.66 -1.51 -12.47
C LEU A 192 6.39 -0.27 -11.97
N LYS A 193 7.52 -0.45 -11.28
CA LYS A 193 8.34 0.67 -10.79
C LYS A 193 8.78 1.59 -11.93
N LYS A 194 9.33 1.04 -13.02
CA LYS A 194 9.72 1.83 -14.20
C LYS A 194 8.55 2.53 -14.89
N ALA A 195 7.35 1.98 -14.82
CA ALA A 195 6.18 2.55 -15.47
C ALA A 195 5.61 3.77 -14.72
N ILE A 196 5.85 3.88 -13.40
CA ILE A 196 5.39 5.00 -12.57
C ILE A 196 6.44 6.13 -12.50
N GLU A 197 7.70 5.84 -12.69
CA GLU A 197 8.79 6.81 -12.84
C GLU A 197 8.64 7.64 -14.13
#